data_2fd3fb49e43359466fd938c9f2201f7f
#
_entry.id   2fd3fb49e43359466fd938c9f2201f7f
#
_cell.length_a   1.000
_cell.length_b   1.000
_cell.length_c   1.000
_cell.angle_alpha   90.00
_cell.angle_beta   90.00
_cell.angle_gamma   90.00
#
_symmetry.space_group_name_H-M   'P 1'
#
loop_
_entity.id
_entity.type
_entity.pdbx_description
1 polymer ?
#
loop_
_entity_poly.entity_id
_entity_poly.type
_entity_poly.pdbx_seq_one_letter_code
_entity_poly.pdbx_strand_id
1 'polypeptide(L)'
;MEKRNSLSREEVLSASESIIREIDALIKKNKSIVLLGFMPLGNEIDLRALYKKILAGYYKENFDIDIILGLPRVCGKEMRFFKIDSLDNLEKSKFGIMEPRLNSEEIIAKNAHVMVPLIGLDKDKRRLGFGGGFYDKYFGKHKDNKLYGLVYDFQMNIDFEVNEYDIAMDHIFMAKVG
;
A
#
# COMPACT_ATOMS: atom_id res chain seq x y z
N MET A 1 -2.53 -10.14 14.98
CA MET A 1 -1.18 -10.39 14.42
C MET A 1 -0.87 -11.88 14.27
N GLU A 2 -1.18 -12.70 15.26
CA GLU A 2 -0.89 -14.16 15.20
C GLU A 2 -1.49 -14.84 13.98
N LYS A 3 -2.80 -14.63 13.70
CA LYS A 3 -3.47 -15.25 12.55
C LYS A 3 -2.81 -14.86 11.21
N ARG A 4 -2.35 -13.60 11.04
CA ARG A 4 -1.62 -13.20 9.83
C ARG A 4 -0.27 -13.90 9.72
N ASN A 5 0.45 -14.03 10.83
CA ASN A 5 1.76 -14.66 10.85
C ASN A 5 1.70 -16.18 10.62
N SER A 6 0.55 -16.82 10.89
CA SER A 6 0.35 -18.25 10.66
C SER A 6 -0.06 -18.62 9.23
N LEU A 7 -0.35 -17.62 8.36
CA LEU A 7 -0.70 -17.87 6.97
C LEU A 7 0.45 -18.55 6.24
N SER A 8 0.12 -19.54 5.44
CA SER A 8 1.05 -20.15 4.50
C SER A 8 1.38 -19.17 3.35
N ARG A 9 2.47 -19.43 2.67
CA ARG A 9 2.86 -18.65 1.48
C ARG A 9 1.77 -18.71 0.38
N GLU A 10 1.11 -19.84 0.23
CA GLU A 10 0.06 -20.04 -0.76
C GLU A 10 -1.18 -19.20 -0.45
N GLU A 11 -1.61 -19.15 0.82
CA GLU A 11 -2.71 -18.29 1.26
C GLU A 11 -2.41 -16.81 1.05
N VAL A 12 -1.19 -16.35 1.38
CA VAL A 12 -0.76 -14.97 1.14
C VAL A 12 -0.78 -14.64 -0.35
N LEU A 13 -0.28 -15.53 -1.21
CA LEU A 13 -0.27 -15.32 -2.67
C LEU A 13 -1.70 -15.26 -3.23
N SER A 14 -2.56 -16.21 -2.89
CA SER A 14 -3.95 -16.26 -3.35
C SER A 14 -4.73 -15.00 -2.94
N ALA A 15 -4.58 -14.58 -1.67
CA ALA A 15 -5.19 -13.37 -1.16
C ALA A 15 -4.68 -12.11 -1.89
N SER A 16 -3.35 -12.03 -2.10
CA SER A 16 -2.72 -10.92 -2.80
C SER A 16 -3.19 -10.82 -4.25
N GLU A 17 -3.30 -11.94 -4.96
CA GLU A 17 -3.84 -11.99 -6.33
C GLU A 17 -5.29 -11.52 -6.40
N SER A 18 -6.11 -11.87 -5.40
CA SER A 18 -7.50 -11.39 -5.32
C SER A 18 -7.56 -9.88 -5.25
N ILE A 19 -6.78 -9.27 -4.36
CA ILE A 19 -6.70 -7.80 -4.20
C ILE A 19 -6.08 -7.15 -5.45
N ILE A 20 -5.05 -7.74 -6.04
CA ILE A 20 -4.44 -7.23 -7.28
C ILE A 20 -5.47 -7.15 -8.41
N ARG A 21 -6.40 -8.11 -8.53
CA ARG A 21 -7.48 -8.03 -9.53
C ARG A 21 -8.40 -6.82 -9.32
N GLU A 22 -8.71 -6.49 -8.07
CA GLU A 22 -9.51 -5.30 -7.75
C GLU A 22 -8.76 -3.99 -8.05
N ILE A 23 -7.46 -3.93 -7.74
CA ILE A 23 -6.61 -2.78 -8.07
C ILE A 23 -6.43 -2.65 -9.58
N ASP A 24 -6.26 -3.75 -10.31
CA ASP A 24 -6.21 -3.78 -11.78
C ASP A 24 -7.48 -3.17 -12.41
N ALA A 25 -8.65 -3.52 -11.87
CA ALA A 25 -9.92 -2.93 -12.29
C ALA A 25 -10.01 -1.42 -11.97
N LEU A 26 -9.44 -0.98 -10.84
CA LEU A 26 -9.33 0.43 -10.50
C LEU A 26 -8.41 1.17 -11.49
N ILE A 27 -7.24 0.63 -11.79
CA ILE A 27 -6.27 1.21 -12.74
C ILE A 27 -6.93 1.41 -14.10
N LYS A 28 -7.63 0.40 -14.61
CA LYS A 28 -8.27 0.41 -15.95
C LYS A 28 -9.40 1.43 -16.12
N LYS A 29 -9.88 2.04 -15.03
CA LYS A 29 -10.85 3.14 -15.07
C LYS A 29 -10.22 4.52 -15.28
N ASN A 30 -8.90 4.60 -15.32
CA ASN A 30 -8.15 5.84 -15.42
C ASN A 30 -7.31 5.87 -16.69
N LYS A 31 -7.03 7.06 -17.23
CA LYS A 31 -6.05 7.25 -18.33
C LYS A 31 -4.63 7.48 -17.81
N SER A 32 -4.53 8.08 -16.64
CA SER A 32 -3.28 8.23 -15.91
C SER A 32 -3.55 8.12 -14.42
N ILE A 33 -2.60 7.57 -13.66
CA ILE A 33 -2.76 7.35 -12.23
C ILE A 33 -1.40 7.46 -11.51
N VAL A 34 -1.40 8.12 -10.35
CA VAL A 34 -0.30 8.00 -9.39
C VAL A 34 -0.69 6.94 -8.38
N LEU A 35 0.02 5.82 -8.38
CA LEU A 35 -0.18 4.71 -7.46
C LEU A 35 0.94 4.71 -6.42
N LEU A 36 0.59 4.95 -5.18
CA LEU A 36 1.51 4.88 -4.05
C LEU A 36 1.28 3.56 -3.32
N GLY A 37 2.28 2.71 -3.33
CA GLY A 37 2.21 1.37 -2.73
C GLY A 37 3.06 1.26 -1.47
N PHE A 38 3.37 0.02 -1.10
CA PHE A 38 4.30 -0.32 -0.02
C PHE A 38 5.00 -1.64 -0.33
N MET A 39 6.11 -1.90 0.33
CA MET A 39 6.77 -3.21 0.30
C MET A 39 6.27 -4.06 1.47
N PRO A 40 5.82 -5.30 1.24
CA PRO A 40 5.22 -6.11 2.28
C PRO A 40 6.22 -6.50 3.37
N LEU A 41 5.77 -6.49 4.62
CA LEU A 41 6.49 -7.00 5.77
C LEU A 41 5.83 -8.30 6.27
N GLY A 42 6.59 -9.39 6.28
CA GLY A 42 6.07 -10.73 6.65
C GLY A 42 4.92 -11.14 5.71
N ASN A 43 3.80 -11.52 6.31
CA ASN A 43 2.60 -11.99 5.60
C ASN A 43 1.59 -10.85 5.32
N GLU A 44 2.05 -9.64 5.01
CA GLU A 44 1.19 -8.60 4.45
C GLU A 44 0.78 -8.93 3.01
N ILE A 45 -0.32 -8.33 2.55
CA ILE A 45 -0.72 -8.41 1.14
C ILE A 45 0.46 -7.96 0.26
N ASP A 46 0.82 -8.80 -0.70
CA ASP A 46 2.00 -8.63 -1.54
C ASP A 46 1.64 -8.09 -2.93
N LEU A 47 1.93 -6.83 -3.16
CA LEU A 47 1.65 -6.15 -4.43
C LEU A 47 2.82 -6.22 -5.44
N ARG A 48 3.90 -6.95 -5.16
CA ARG A 48 5.08 -6.97 -6.05
C ARG A 48 4.78 -7.51 -7.45
N ALA A 49 3.82 -8.43 -7.59
CA ALA A 49 3.39 -8.91 -8.89
C ALA A 49 2.71 -7.79 -9.72
N LEU A 50 1.91 -6.93 -9.08
CA LEU A 50 1.34 -5.73 -9.71
C LEU A 50 2.43 -4.73 -10.10
N TYR A 51 3.39 -4.47 -9.21
CA TYR A 51 4.50 -3.54 -9.50
C TYR A 51 5.33 -3.99 -10.69
N LYS A 52 5.64 -5.29 -10.79
CA LYS A 52 6.32 -5.85 -11.96
C LYS A 52 5.56 -5.61 -13.26
N LYS A 53 4.25 -5.79 -13.26
CA LYS A 53 3.36 -5.49 -14.41
C LYS A 53 3.44 -4.01 -14.80
N ILE A 54 3.36 -3.11 -13.82
CA ILE A 54 3.43 -1.66 -14.05
C ILE A 54 4.79 -1.29 -14.65
N LEU A 55 5.87 -1.73 -14.02
CA LEU A 55 7.25 -1.40 -14.42
C LEU A 55 7.65 -2.02 -15.76
N ALA A 56 7.03 -3.14 -16.15
CA ALA A 56 7.19 -3.74 -17.48
C ALA A 56 6.40 -3.01 -18.58
N GLY A 57 5.69 -1.92 -18.29
CA GLY A 57 4.92 -1.16 -19.26
C GLY A 57 3.59 -1.78 -19.69
N TYR A 58 3.15 -2.87 -19.04
CA TYR A 58 1.95 -3.62 -19.43
C TYR A 58 0.70 -2.75 -19.63
N TYR A 59 0.46 -1.79 -18.72
CA TYR A 59 -0.73 -0.93 -18.79
C TYR A 59 -0.62 0.12 -19.89
N LYS A 60 0.59 0.64 -20.14
CA LYS A 60 0.81 1.57 -21.26
C LYS A 60 0.60 0.89 -22.60
N GLU A 61 1.20 -0.28 -22.78
CA GLU A 61 1.14 -1.02 -24.05
C GLU A 61 -0.25 -1.56 -24.39
N ASN A 62 -1.00 -2.08 -23.38
CA ASN A 62 -2.27 -2.76 -23.62
C ASN A 62 -3.51 -1.88 -23.47
N PHE A 63 -3.41 -0.75 -22.73
CA PHE A 63 -4.57 0.08 -22.37
C PHE A 63 -4.33 1.58 -22.54
N ASP A 64 -3.14 1.99 -22.97
CA ASP A 64 -2.70 3.41 -23.04
C ASP A 64 -2.87 4.17 -21.71
N ILE A 65 -2.53 3.49 -20.59
CA ILE A 65 -2.61 4.05 -19.26
C ILE A 65 -1.21 4.40 -18.74
N ASP A 66 -1.01 5.66 -18.37
CA ASP A 66 0.23 6.12 -17.75
C ASP A 66 0.16 5.95 -16.22
N ILE A 67 1.14 5.25 -15.63
CA ILE A 67 1.21 5.00 -14.20
C ILE A 67 2.53 5.51 -13.63
N ILE A 68 2.45 6.40 -12.64
CA ILE A 68 3.58 6.71 -11.78
C ILE A 68 3.47 5.83 -10.54
N LEU A 69 4.45 4.95 -10.34
CA LEU A 69 4.52 4.08 -9.17
C LEU A 69 5.48 4.65 -8.14
N GLY A 70 5.01 4.82 -6.91
CA GLY A 70 5.80 5.27 -5.78
C GLY A 70 5.76 4.31 -4.60
N LEU A 71 6.88 4.22 -3.88
CA LEU A 71 6.99 3.48 -2.63
C LEU A 71 7.44 4.41 -1.50
N PRO A 72 7.06 4.10 -0.25
CA PRO A 72 7.41 4.94 0.87
C PRO A 72 8.84 4.69 1.34
N ARG A 73 9.45 5.74 1.90
CA ARG A 73 10.69 5.70 2.65
C ARG A 73 10.55 6.52 3.92
N VAL A 74 11.09 6.00 5.02
CA VAL A 74 11.18 6.74 6.27
C VAL A 74 12.42 7.64 6.24
N CYS A 75 12.19 8.97 6.26
CA CYS A 75 13.19 10.01 6.27
C CYS A 75 13.18 10.73 7.63
N GLY A 76 14.00 10.27 8.57
CA GLY A 76 14.00 10.79 9.94
C GLY A 76 12.70 10.48 10.69
N LYS A 77 11.91 11.51 10.98
CA LYS A 77 10.60 11.39 11.68
C LYS A 77 9.40 11.42 10.72
N GLU A 78 9.64 11.54 9.42
CA GLU A 78 8.63 11.63 8.39
C GLU A 78 8.71 10.45 7.41
N MET A 79 7.62 10.21 6.71
CA MET A 79 7.56 9.29 5.59
C MET A 79 7.35 10.10 4.31
N ARG A 80 8.03 9.72 3.24
CA ARG A 80 7.92 10.32 1.92
C ARG A 80 7.78 9.22 0.89
N PHE A 81 7.17 9.54 -0.25
CA PHE A 81 7.07 8.61 -1.37
C PHE A 81 8.05 8.98 -2.48
N PHE A 82 8.68 7.97 -3.04
CA PHE A 82 9.65 8.13 -4.12
C PHE A 82 9.24 7.26 -5.31
N LYS A 83 9.42 7.80 -6.51
CA LYS A 83 9.22 7.07 -7.75
C LYS A 83 10.20 5.92 -7.86
N ILE A 84 9.73 4.79 -8.35
CA ILE A 84 10.56 3.64 -8.65
C ILE A 84 10.41 3.25 -10.12
N ASP A 85 11.53 2.88 -10.73
CA ASP A 85 11.61 2.38 -12.12
C ASP A 85 12.01 0.90 -12.14
N SER A 86 12.49 0.34 -11.02
CA SER A 86 12.82 -1.07 -10.83
C SER A 86 12.73 -1.46 -9.36
N LEU A 87 12.31 -2.70 -9.09
CA LEU A 87 12.38 -3.28 -7.75
C LEU A 87 13.81 -3.63 -7.32
N ASP A 88 14.74 -3.75 -8.27
CA ASP A 88 16.16 -4.07 -7.98
C ASP A 88 16.92 -2.84 -7.45
N ASN A 89 16.38 -1.64 -7.63
CA ASN A 89 16.97 -0.39 -7.16
C ASN A 89 16.56 -0.02 -5.72
N LEU A 90 15.87 -0.90 -5.01
CA LEU A 90 15.53 -0.71 -3.61
C LEU A 90 16.70 -1.06 -2.70
N GLU A 91 16.74 -0.47 -1.52
CA GLU A 91 17.71 -0.78 -0.47
C GLU A 91 17.01 -1.17 0.84
N LYS A 92 17.66 -2.01 1.64
CA LYS A 92 17.07 -2.48 2.90
C LYS A 92 17.19 -1.40 3.98
N SER A 93 16.06 -0.99 4.53
CA SER A 93 16.00 -0.03 5.64
C SER A 93 16.41 -0.65 6.98
N LYS A 94 16.57 0.20 7.99
CA LYS A 94 16.80 -0.25 9.38
C LYS A 94 15.64 -1.09 9.96
N PHE A 95 14.46 -1.00 9.37
CA PHE A 95 13.28 -1.79 9.75
C PHE A 95 13.19 -3.12 9.00
N GLY A 96 14.16 -3.43 8.14
CA GLY A 96 14.16 -4.64 7.33
C GLY A 96 13.28 -4.60 6.09
N ILE A 97 12.64 -3.47 5.81
CA ILE A 97 11.77 -3.26 4.64
C ILE A 97 12.62 -2.73 3.47
N MET A 98 12.30 -3.17 2.25
CA MET A 98 12.91 -2.63 1.04
C MET A 98 12.31 -1.27 0.74
N GLU A 99 13.14 -0.24 0.62
CA GLU A 99 12.72 1.15 0.41
C GLU A 99 13.44 1.74 -0.81
N PRO A 100 12.85 2.75 -1.50
CA PRO A 100 13.53 3.52 -2.54
C PRO A 100 14.80 4.17 -2.00
N ARG A 101 15.80 4.37 -2.84
CA ARG A 101 17.02 5.11 -2.47
C ARG A 101 16.71 6.59 -2.27
N LEU A 102 17.50 7.28 -1.43
CA LEU A 102 17.32 8.72 -1.15
C LEU A 102 17.54 9.63 -2.36
N ASN A 103 18.26 9.17 -3.38
CA ASN A 103 18.47 9.89 -4.63
C ASN A 103 17.38 9.63 -5.68
N SER A 104 16.35 8.84 -5.36
CA SER A 104 15.18 8.69 -6.21
C SER A 104 14.34 9.97 -6.23
N GLU A 105 13.54 10.16 -7.28
CA GLU A 105 12.64 11.30 -7.43
C GLU A 105 11.52 11.23 -6.38
N GLU A 106 11.39 12.28 -5.54
CA GLU A 106 10.29 12.37 -4.55
C GLU A 106 8.97 12.70 -5.26
N ILE A 107 7.92 11.98 -4.89
CA ILE A 107 6.57 12.20 -5.41
C ILE A 107 5.79 13.06 -4.43
N ILE A 108 5.43 14.29 -4.85
CA ILE A 108 4.49 15.15 -4.16
C ILE A 108 3.21 15.18 -4.99
N ALA A 109 2.38 14.15 -4.82
CA ALA A 109 1.18 13.98 -5.63
C ALA A 109 -0.07 14.50 -4.93
N LYS A 110 -0.97 15.08 -5.73
CA LYS A 110 -2.38 15.29 -5.37
C LYS A 110 -3.23 14.23 -6.08
N ASN A 111 -4.30 13.80 -5.43
CA ASN A 111 -5.22 12.78 -5.95
C ASN A 111 -4.54 11.43 -6.27
N ALA A 112 -3.45 11.09 -5.57
CA ALA A 112 -2.86 9.77 -5.67
C ALA A 112 -3.78 8.69 -5.07
N HIS A 113 -3.71 7.49 -5.62
CA HIS A 113 -4.31 6.29 -5.05
C HIS A 113 -3.27 5.60 -4.17
N VAL A 114 -3.51 5.59 -2.87
CA VAL A 114 -2.53 5.10 -1.89
C VAL A 114 -2.99 3.76 -1.33
N MET A 115 -2.20 2.73 -1.58
CA MET A 115 -2.39 1.39 -1.01
C MET A 115 -1.76 1.38 0.39
N VAL A 116 -2.57 1.15 1.41
CA VAL A 116 -2.18 1.32 2.82
C VAL A 116 -2.10 -0.02 3.53
N PRO A 117 -0.92 -0.43 4.03
CA PRO A 117 -0.79 -1.61 4.86
C PRO A 117 -1.33 -1.33 6.27
N LEU A 118 -1.91 -2.36 6.89
CA LEU A 118 -2.46 -2.23 8.24
C LEU A 118 -2.47 -3.56 9.01
N ILE A 119 -2.65 -3.47 10.32
CA ILE A 119 -2.81 -4.61 11.21
C ILE A 119 -4.28 -4.97 11.38
N GLY A 120 -5.15 -3.96 11.39
CA GLY A 120 -6.58 -4.14 11.53
C GLY A 120 -7.33 -2.85 11.20
N LEU A 121 -8.64 -2.96 11.02
CA LEU A 121 -9.58 -1.87 10.83
C LEU A 121 -10.69 -1.94 11.87
N ASP A 122 -11.07 -0.79 12.41
CA ASP A 122 -12.28 -0.69 13.21
C ASP A 122 -13.55 -0.60 12.32
N LYS A 123 -14.72 -0.48 12.96
CA LYS A 123 -16.02 -0.33 12.28
C LYS A 123 -16.12 0.95 11.43
N ASP A 124 -15.35 1.97 11.75
CA ASP A 124 -15.34 3.28 11.09
C ASP A 124 -14.21 3.37 10.05
N LYS A 125 -13.60 2.23 9.68
CA LYS A 125 -12.47 2.10 8.73
C LYS A 125 -11.20 2.82 9.16
N ARG A 126 -11.05 3.14 10.44
CA ARG A 126 -9.78 3.66 10.96
C ARG A 126 -8.80 2.51 11.10
N ARG A 127 -7.53 2.79 10.79
CA ARG A 127 -6.54 1.74 10.73
C ARG A 127 -5.78 1.59 12.05
N LEU A 128 -5.54 0.36 12.45
CA LEU A 128 -4.50 -0.01 13.40
C LEU A 128 -3.20 -0.25 12.62
N GLY A 129 -2.19 0.59 12.87
CA GLY A 129 -0.85 0.48 12.30
C GLY A 129 0.16 -0.03 13.32
N PHE A 130 1.44 -0.08 12.94
CA PHE A 130 2.55 -0.56 13.78
C PHE A 130 3.00 0.44 14.87
N GLY A 131 2.22 1.50 15.15
CA GLY A 131 2.49 2.46 16.23
C GLY A 131 3.45 3.61 15.87
N GLY A 132 4.06 3.62 14.69
CA GLY A 132 4.97 4.70 14.26
C GLY A 132 4.26 5.99 13.81
N GLY A 133 2.97 5.93 13.51
CA GLY A 133 2.15 7.05 13.06
C GLY A 133 2.62 7.71 11.74
N PHE A 134 3.48 7.02 10.97
CA PHE A 134 4.05 7.60 9.73
C PHE A 134 2.98 7.88 8.68
N TYR A 135 2.07 6.95 8.47
CA TYR A 135 0.97 7.10 7.51
C TYR A 135 -0.01 8.19 7.95
N ASP A 136 -0.39 8.24 9.22
CA ASP A 136 -1.35 9.24 9.72
C ASP A 136 -0.77 10.66 9.64
N LYS A 137 0.52 10.82 9.96
CA LYS A 137 1.24 12.08 9.77
C LYS A 137 1.33 12.50 8.30
N TYR A 138 1.59 11.53 7.39
CA TYR A 138 1.66 11.81 5.97
C TYR A 138 0.30 12.23 5.43
N PHE A 139 -0.75 11.47 5.71
CA PHE A 139 -2.11 11.77 5.22
C PHE A 139 -2.71 13.02 5.84
N GLY A 140 -2.37 13.34 7.09
CA GLY A 140 -2.77 14.60 7.71
C GLY A 140 -2.31 15.83 6.92
N LYS A 141 -1.17 15.70 6.21
CA LYS A 141 -0.60 16.74 5.32
C LYS A 141 -1.08 16.64 3.87
N HIS A 142 -1.51 15.45 3.41
CA HIS A 142 -1.83 15.16 2.00
C HIS A 142 -3.27 14.62 1.87
N LYS A 143 -4.24 15.43 2.28
CA LYS A 143 -5.67 15.06 2.38
C LYS A 143 -6.36 14.84 1.03
N ASP A 144 -5.75 15.27 -0.07
CA ASP A 144 -6.32 15.13 -1.42
C ASP A 144 -6.14 13.70 -1.99
N ASN A 145 -5.40 12.84 -1.30
CA ASN A 145 -5.14 11.47 -1.74
C ASN A 145 -6.28 10.53 -1.33
N LYS A 146 -6.53 9.51 -2.14
CA LYS A 146 -7.49 8.43 -1.86
C LYS A 146 -6.82 7.26 -1.20
N LEU A 147 -7.31 6.84 -0.04
CA LEU A 147 -6.71 5.82 0.81
C LEU A 147 -7.44 4.49 0.67
N TYR A 148 -6.71 3.46 0.27
CA TYR A 148 -7.22 2.10 0.10
C TYR A 148 -6.55 1.18 1.12
N GLY A 149 -7.29 0.74 2.13
CA GLY A 149 -6.81 -0.24 3.11
C GLY A 149 -6.79 -1.63 2.49
N LEU A 150 -5.68 -2.34 2.61
CA LEU A 150 -5.55 -3.72 2.13
C LEU A 150 -5.58 -4.68 3.33
N VAL A 151 -6.57 -5.57 3.36
CA VAL A 151 -6.84 -6.41 4.52
C VAL A 151 -7.16 -7.85 4.16
N TYR A 152 -6.88 -8.73 5.09
CA TYR A 152 -7.56 -10.02 5.18
C TYR A 152 -8.88 -9.85 5.92
N ASP A 153 -9.86 -10.70 5.64
CA ASP A 153 -11.19 -10.66 6.25
C ASP A 153 -11.16 -10.63 7.79
N PHE A 154 -10.26 -11.38 8.41
CA PHE A 154 -10.08 -11.43 9.87
C PHE A 154 -9.44 -10.17 10.48
N GLN A 155 -8.99 -9.21 9.68
CA GLN A 155 -8.49 -7.91 10.13
C GLN A 155 -9.58 -6.83 10.19
N MET A 156 -10.81 -7.17 9.84
CA MET A 156 -11.97 -6.27 9.88
C MET A 156 -12.60 -6.24 11.28
N ASN A 157 -13.18 -5.08 11.62
CA ASN A 157 -13.95 -4.85 12.85
C ASN A 157 -13.15 -5.18 14.14
N ILE A 158 -11.88 -4.82 14.13
CA ILE A 158 -11.01 -4.97 15.30
C ILE A 158 -11.27 -3.82 16.27
N ASP A 159 -11.47 -4.16 17.53
CA ASP A 159 -11.59 -3.17 18.59
C ASP A 159 -10.21 -2.74 19.09
N PHE A 160 -9.92 -1.43 19.04
CA PHE A 160 -8.68 -0.85 19.54
C PHE A 160 -8.91 0.62 19.95
N GLU A 161 -8.02 1.14 20.76
CA GLU A 161 -8.06 2.53 21.18
C GLU A 161 -7.72 3.46 20.01
N VAL A 162 -8.62 4.38 19.71
CA VAL A 162 -8.52 5.33 18.60
C VAL A 162 -8.20 6.71 19.14
N ASN A 163 -7.38 7.44 18.41
CA ASN A 163 -7.07 8.85 18.73
C ASN A 163 -7.51 9.78 17.58
N GLU A 164 -7.50 11.08 17.84
CA GLU A 164 -7.95 12.12 16.91
C GLU A 164 -7.12 12.22 15.62
N TYR A 165 -5.93 11.61 15.58
CA TYR A 165 -5.03 11.62 14.42
C TYR A 165 -5.19 10.39 13.52
N ASP A 166 -5.94 9.36 13.98
CA ASP A 166 -6.15 8.14 13.19
C ASP A 166 -7.08 8.41 12.02
N ILE A 167 -6.59 8.15 10.82
CA ILE A 167 -7.28 8.47 9.57
C ILE A 167 -8.04 7.24 9.06
N ALA A 168 -9.31 7.45 8.70
CA ALA A 168 -10.13 6.41 8.09
C ALA A 168 -9.73 6.19 6.62
N MET A 169 -9.84 4.94 6.16
CA MET A 169 -9.66 4.59 4.76
C MET A 169 -10.90 4.97 3.94
N ASP A 170 -10.69 5.53 2.75
CA ASP A 170 -11.78 5.84 1.82
C ASP A 170 -12.39 4.56 1.27
N HIS A 171 -11.55 3.57 0.98
CA HIS A 171 -11.95 2.28 0.42
C HIS A 171 -11.18 1.12 1.05
N ILE A 172 -11.77 -0.08 1.00
CA ILE A 172 -11.17 -1.30 1.53
C ILE A 172 -11.16 -2.36 0.42
N PHE A 173 -9.97 -2.91 0.17
CA PHE A 173 -9.81 -4.14 -0.59
C PHE A 173 -9.61 -5.29 0.40
N MET A 174 -10.50 -6.27 0.38
CA MET A 174 -10.51 -7.35 1.35
C MET A 174 -10.35 -8.71 0.68
N ALA A 175 -9.35 -9.46 1.10
CA ALA A 175 -9.18 -10.86 0.71
C ALA A 175 -9.75 -11.79 1.78
N LYS A 176 -10.47 -12.82 1.35
CA LYS A 176 -10.88 -13.93 2.22
C LYS A 176 -9.77 -14.96 2.30
N VAL A 177 -9.55 -15.48 3.51
CA VAL A 177 -8.63 -16.60 3.80
C VAL A 177 -9.41 -17.71 4.48
N GLY A 178 -9.42 -18.86 3.85
CA GLY A 178 -10.12 -20.04 4.36
C GLY A 178 -10.35 -21.03 3.27
#